data_95e14531ce54d4e17fb7cdcda9434a50
#
_entry.id   95e14531ce54d4e17fb7cdcda9434a50
#
_cell.length_a   1.000
_cell.length_b   1.000
_cell.length_c   1.000
_cell.angle_alpha   90.00
_cell.angle_beta   90.00
_cell.angle_gamma   90.00
#
_symmetry.space_group_name_H-M   'P 1'
#
loop_
_entity.id
_entity.type
_entity.pdbx_description
1 polymer ?
#
loop_
_entity_poly.entity_id
_entity_poly.type
_entity_poly.pdbx_seq_one_letter_code
_entity_poly.pdbx_strand_id
1 'polypeptide(L)'
;WHMNNEAGPSMALKVPEYPTTFSMQALHYSKEIEGGVIVVGPNGKRFCNEKYKTRHGKVPAHGTWKALTTPCPMHLIFDQSHMSAGPIYDGHPSHGWTQIVVQYDWSEDNNAELEKGWITKGDTIPDLAIKIGLDPSALDSTIARWNADAASGEDTEFGRTLMLMPLSSKGPY
;
A
#
# COMPACT_ATOMS: atom_id res chain seq x y z
N TRP A 1 22.95 19.97 6.98
CA TRP A 1 21.69 19.35 7.40
C TRP A 1 21.16 18.52 6.26
N HIS A 2 21.13 17.19 6.43
CA HIS A 2 20.55 16.30 5.45
C HIS A 2 19.07 16.11 5.77
N MET A 3 18.20 16.70 4.97
CA MET A 3 16.74 16.67 5.16
C MET A 3 16.08 15.36 4.64
N ASN A 4 16.86 14.41 4.15
CA ASN A 4 16.38 13.15 3.59
C ASN A 4 16.61 11.96 4.53
N ASN A 5 16.28 12.13 5.80
CA ASN A 5 16.41 11.06 6.80
C ASN A 5 15.16 10.20 6.90
N GLU A 6 14.49 9.96 5.81
CA GLU A 6 13.30 9.14 5.83
C GLU A 6 13.59 7.65 5.74
N ALA A 7 12.95 6.93 6.62
CA ALA A 7 12.99 5.49 6.70
C ALA A 7 11.71 4.88 6.08
N GLY A 8 11.65 4.80 4.79
CA GLY A 8 10.61 4.06 4.11
C GLY A 8 9.80 4.88 3.09
N PRO A 9 9.12 4.25 2.13
CA PRO A 9 8.08 4.90 1.35
C PRO A 9 6.92 5.17 2.30
N SER A 10 6.85 6.37 2.84
CA SER A 10 5.71 6.79 3.66
C SER A 10 4.54 7.07 2.73
N MET A 11 3.50 6.26 2.82
CA MET A 11 2.22 6.57 2.22
C MET A 11 1.41 7.44 3.17
N ALA A 12 0.78 8.47 2.62
CA ALA A 12 -0.14 9.31 3.37
C ALA A 12 -1.49 9.37 2.63
N LEU A 13 -2.55 9.04 3.35
CA LEU A 13 -3.90 9.21 2.85
C LEU A 13 -4.33 10.66 3.04
N LYS A 14 -4.69 11.33 1.95
CA LYS A 14 -5.31 12.66 1.97
C LYS A 14 -6.80 12.50 1.75
N VAL A 15 -7.58 12.97 2.71
CA VAL A 15 -9.04 13.00 2.63
C VAL A 15 -9.54 14.45 2.68
N PRO A 16 -10.65 14.79 2.00
CA PRO A 16 -11.12 16.17 1.89
C PRO A 16 -11.47 16.81 3.24
N GLU A 17 -11.99 16.02 4.17
CA GLU A 17 -12.53 16.48 5.45
C GLU A 17 -11.46 16.92 6.44
N TYR A 18 -10.20 16.52 6.22
CA TYR A 18 -9.11 16.85 7.14
C TYR A 18 -8.04 17.72 6.46
N PRO A 19 -7.54 18.74 7.14
CA PRO A 19 -6.50 19.62 6.59
C PRO A 19 -5.15 18.91 6.44
N THR A 20 -4.95 17.82 7.18
CA THR A 20 -3.72 17.04 7.23
C THR A 20 -3.88 15.70 6.54
N THR A 21 -2.81 14.93 6.45
CA THR A 21 -2.80 13.57 5.91
C THR A 21 -2.69 12.54 7.03
N PHE A 22 -3.27 11.36 6.80
CA PHE A 22 -3.08 10.20 7.64
C PHE A 22 -1.86 9.43 7.16
N SER A 23 -0.92 9.15 8.05
CA SER A 23 0.20 8.27 7.70
C SER A 23 -0.28 6.82 7.65
N MET A 24 -0.18 6.20 6.49
CA MET A 24 -0.56 4.80 6.28
C MET A 24 0.63 3.91 6.60
N GLN A 25 0.69 3.38 7.79
CA GLN A 25 1.82 2.55 8.24
C GLN A 25 1.57 1.04 8.15
N ALA A 26 0.41 0.62 7.70
CA ALA A 26 0.02 -0.78 7.61
C ALA A 26 1.03 -1.68 6.85
N LEU A 27 1.82 -1.08 5.96
CA LEU A 27 2.89 -1.79 5.25
C LEU A 27 4.20 -1.90 6.04
N HIS A 28 4.37 -1.14 7.11
CA HIS A 28 5.65 -1.05 7.82
C HIS A 28 5.77 -1.98 9.01
N TYR A 29 4.66 -2.37 9.62
CA TYR A 29 4.68 -3.19 10.81
C TYR A 29 4.21 -4.61 10.56
N SER A 30 4.95 -5.50 11.16
CA SER A 30 4.93 -6.95 11.12
C SER A 30 3.71 -7.58 11.79
N LYS A 31 2.51 -7.05 11.63
CA LYS A 31 1.39 -7.97 11.72
C LYS A 31 1.51 -8.91 10.54
N GLU A 32 1.53 -10.18 10.79
CA GLU A 32 1.22 -11.20 9.79
C GLU A 32 -0.25 -10.97 9.38
N ILE A 33 -0.44 -9.96 8.55
CA ILE A 33 -1.76 -9.63 8.02
C ILE A 33 -2.01 -10.65 6.92
N GLU A 34 -3.03 -11.45 7.09
CA GLU A 34 -3.52 -12.34 6.05
C GLU A 34 -3.97 -11.51 4.83
N GLY A 35 -3.72 -12.03 3.63
CA GLY A 35 -4.11 -11.40 2.38
C GLY A 35 -3.02 -10.63 1.64
N GLY A 36 -3.24 -10.48 0.34
CA GLY A 36 -2.33 -9.80 -0.55
C GLY A 36 -2.43 -8.29 -0.46
N VAL A 37 -1.27 -7.62 -0.52
CA VAL A 37 -1.18 -6.15 -0.58
C VAL A 37 0.01 -5.71 -1.41
N ILE A 38 -0.22 -4.77 -2.32
CA ILE A 38 0.82 -4.12 -3.14
C ILE A 38 0.57 -2.62 -3.23
N VAL A 39 1.59 -1.87 -3.62
CA VAL A 39 1.47 -0.43 -3.93
C VAL A 39 1.77 -0.19 -5.40
N VAL A 40 0.88 0.50 -6.07
CA VAL A 40 1.05 0.87 -7.49
C VAL A 40 1.04 2.38 -7.67
N GLY A 41 1.74 2.84 -8.69
CA GLY A 41 1.71 4.22 -9.14
C GLY A 41 0.52 4.54 -10.06
N PRO A 42 0.42 5.77 -10.59
CA PRO A 42 -0.66 6.20 -11.46
C PRO A 42 -0.69 5.47 -12.82
N ASN A 43 0.34 4.71 -13.13
CA ASN A 43 0.40 3.85 -14.31
C ASN A 43 -0.05 2.40 -14.04
N GLY A 44 -0.61 2.12 -12.87
CA GLY A 44 -1.06 0.79 -12.46
C GLY A 44 0.06 -0.23 -12.22
N LYS A 45 1.33 0.21 -12.11
CA LYS A 45 2.49 -0.68 -11.91
C LYS A 45 3.11 -0.47 -10.54
N ARG A 46 3.64 -1.56 -9.96
CA ARG A 46 4.53 -1.47 -8.79
C ARG A 46 5.78 -0.67 -9.16
N PHE A 47 6.39 -0.04 -8.19
CA PHE A 47 7.57 0.81 -8.41
C PHE A 47 8.65 0.62 -7.35
N CYS A 48 8.41 -0.17 -6.30
CA CYS A 48 9.38 -0.46 -5.25
C CYS A 48 9.03 -1.75 -4.50
N ASN A 49 9.96 -2.19 -3.65
CA ASN A 49 9.69 -3.16 -2.60
C ASN A 49 8.97 -2.44 -1.44
N GLU A 50 7.71 -2.71 -1.23
CA GLU A 50 6.86 -2.03 -0.26
C GLU A 50 7.27 -2.29 1.19
N LYS A 51 7.99 -3.36 1.44
CA LYS A 51 8.47 -3.75 2.78
C LYS A 51 9.89 -3.30 3.07
N TYR A 52 10.59 -2.77 2.07
CA TYR A 52 11.97 -2.36 2.25
C TYR A 52 12.05 -0.90 2.71
N LYS A 53 12.76 -0.68 3.81
CA LYS A 53 13.03 0.68 4.28
C LYS A 53 13.97 1.38 3.33
N THR A 54 13.58 2.53 2.81
CA THR A 54 14.48 3.40 2.07
C THR A 54 15.51 4.02 3.03
N ARG A 55 16.69 4.32 2.53
CA ARG A 55 17.67 5.14 3.25
C ARG A 55 17.90 6.41 2.45
N HIS A 56 17.57 7.56 3.03
CA HIS A 56 17.76 8.87 2.39
C HIS A 56 17.13 8.96 0.99
N GLY A 57 15.92 8.44 0.83
CA GLY A 57 15.24 8.42 -0.48
C GLY A 57 15.88 7.49 -1.51
N LYS A 58 16.68 6.51 -1.08
CA LYS A 58 17.31 5.52 -1.95
C LYS A 58 16.91 4.12 -1.56
N VAL A 59 16.86 3.24 -2.55
CA VAL A 59 16.62 1.80 -2.40
C VAL A 59 17.83 1.01 -2.89
N PRO A 60 18.14 -0.16 -2.31
CA PRO A 60 19.17 -1.02 -2.85
C PRO A 60 18.73 -1.60 -4.19
N ALA A 61 19.63 -1.63 -5.12
CA ALA A 61 19.43 -2.25 -6.43
C ALA A 61 20.76 -2.82 -6.93
N HIS A 62 20.84 -4.13 -7.03
CA HIS A 62 22.02 -4.83 -7.56
C HIS A 62 23.34 -4.38 -6.92
N GLY A 63 23.40 -4.34 -5.60
CA GLY A 63 24.60 -3.94 -4.84
C GLY A 63 24.91 -2.45 -4.80
N THR A 64 24.04 -1.62 -5.36
CA THR A 64 24.14 -0.14 -5.31
C THR A 64 22.89 0.49 -4.70
N TRP A 65 22.97 1.78 -4.38
CA TRP A 65 21.83 2.56 -3.92
C TRP A 65 21.31 3.45 -5.06
N LYS A 66 20.06 3.25 -5.45
CA LYS A 66 19.39 4.07 -6.46
C LYS A 66 18.39 5.01 -5.80
N ALA A 67 18.23 6.20 -6.35
CA ALA A 67 17.18 7.10 -5.92
C ALA A 67 15.80 6.45 -6.18
N LEU A 68 14.92 6.51 -5.19
CA LEU A 68 13.52 6.14 -5.35
C LEU A 68 12.73 7.37 -5.76
N THR A 69 12.15 7.34 -6.96
CA THR A 69 11.16 8.32 -7.37
C THR A 69 9.79 7.79 -6.93
N THR A 70 9.22 8.41 -5.92
CA THR A 70 7.89 8.05 -5.43
C THR A 70 6.83 8.70 -6.32
N PRO A 71 5.99 7.93 -7.02
CA PRO A 71 4.90 8.47 -7.82
C PRO A 71 3.81 9.06 -6.92
N CYS A 72 3.09 10.05 -7.44
CA CYS A 72 1.93 10.64 -6.76
C CYS A 72 0.82 10.91 -7.78
N PRO A 73 -0.40 10.46 -7.57
CA PRO A 73 -0.82 9.61 -6.45
C PRO A 73 -0.25 8.19 -6.54
N MET A 74 -0.30 7.47 -5.44
CA MET A 74 -0.06 6.03 -5.38
C MET A 74 -1.25 5.36 -4.71
N HIS A 75 -1.52 4.12 -5.09
CA HIS A 75 -2.67 3.36 -4.61
C HIS A 75 -2.20 2.13 -3.86
N LEU A 76 -2.74 1.92 -2.67
CA LEU A 76 -2.60 0.69 -1.91
C LEU A 76 -3.70 -0.26 -2.38
N ILE A 77 -3.31 -1.36 -3.02
CA ILE A 77 -4.24 -2.38 -3.52
C ILE A 77 -4.18 -3.58 -2.58
N PHE A 78 -5.33 -4.02 -2.11
CA PHE A 78 -5.46 -5.14 -1.19
C PHE A 78 -6.77 -5.89 -1.43
N ASP A 79 -6.88 -7.10 -0.93
CA ASP A 79 -8.05 -7.95 -1.05
C ASP A 79 -8.91 -7.99 0.23
N GLN A 80 -10.03 -8.69 0.16
CA GLN A 80 -10.95 -8.83 1.27
C GLN A 80 -10.32 -9.51 2.50
N SER A 81 -9.35 -10.40 2.31
CA SER A 81 -8.66 -11.03 3.43
C SER A 81 -7.87 -10.00 4.23
N HIS A 82 -7.18 -9.10 3.54
CA HIS A 82 -6.48 -7.99 4.16
C HIS A 82 -7.44 -7.00 4.83
N MET A 83 -8.56 -6.68 4.18
CA MET A 83 -9.64 -5.83 4.72
C MET A 83 -10.18 -6.40 6.05
N SER A 84 -10.36 -7.72 6.12
CA SER A 84 -10.94 -8.41 7.27
C SER A 84 -9.95 -8.70 8.40
N ALA A 85 -8.67 -8.52 8.16
CA ALA A 85 -7.62 -8.77 9.15
C ALA A 85 -7.50 -7.69 10.24
N GLY A 86 -8.21 -6.58 10.07
CA GLY A 86 -8.27 -5.47 11.02
C GLY A 86 -8.03 -4.11 10.36
N PRO A 87 -7.87 -3.04 11.15
CA PRO A 87 -7.69 -1.69 10.64
C PRO A 87 -6.51 -1.59 9.69
N ILE A 88 -6.72 -1.02 8.51
CA ILE A 88 -5.65 -0.75 7.53
C ILE A 88 -4.73 0.35 8.05
N TYR A 89 -5.29 1.28 8.80
CA TYR A 89 -4.55 2.31 9.52
C TYR A 89 -4.18 1.79 10.90
N ASP A 90 -2.87 1.58 11.12
CA ASP A 90 -2.37 1.31 12.47
C ASP A 90 -2.05 2.64 13.14
N GLY A 91 -3.01 3.15 13.88
CA GLY A 91 -2.88 4.33 14.75
C GLY A 91 -2.02 4.09 15.97
N HIS A 92 -0.99 3.22 15.87
CA HIS A 92 -0.17 2.83 17.00
C HIS A 92 0.40 4.05 17.76
N PRO A 93 0.23 4.10 19.08
CA PRO A 93 0.66 5.25 19.92
C PRO A 93 2.14 5.60 19.83
N SER A 94 3.00 4.69 19.38
CA SER A 94 4.44 4.93 19.19
C SER A 94 4.75 5.85 18.00
N HIS A 95 3.77 6.13 17.15
CA HIS A 95 3.91 7.02 16.00
C HIS A 95 3.22 8.37 16.24
N GLY A 96 3.47 8.94 17.38
CA GLY A 96 2.80 10.08 18.01
C GLY A 96 2.45 11.31 17.16
N TRP A 97 2.99 11.43 15.96
CA TRP A 97 2.68 12.53 15.06
C TRP A 97 1.27 12.44 14.48
N THR A 98 0.79 11.25 14.20
CA THR A 98 -0.51 11.03 13.58
C THR A 98 -1.66 11.23 14.55
N GLN A 99 -1.51 10.81 15.81
CA GLN A 99 -2.55 10.99 16.83
C GLN A 99 -2.70 12.43 17.27
N ILE A 100 -1.62 13.22 17.27
CA ILE A 100 -1.68 14.64 17.66
C ILE A 100 -2.38 15.48 16.59
N VAL A 101 -2.27 15.09 15.33
CA VAL A 101 -2.70 15.90 14.19
C VAL A 101 -4.05 15.46 13.64
N VAL A 102 -4.39 14.18 13.78
CA VAL A 102 -5.62 13.60 13.23
C VAL A 102 -6.41 12.92 14.36
N GLN A 103 -7.33 13.64 14.94
CA GLN A 103 -8.25 13.13 15.96
C GLN A 103 -9.38 12.32 15.28
N TYR A 104 -9.02 11.23 14.64
CA TYR A 104 -9.95 10.31 14.01
C TYR A 104 -9.68 8.89 14.48
N ASP A 105 -10.70 8.27 15.04
CA ASP A 105 -10.66 6.87 15.45
C ASP A 105 -11.05 6.01 14.23
N TRP A 106 -10.04 5.31 13.69
CA TRP A 106 -10.28 4.41 12.58
C TRP A 106 -11.09 3.21 13.02
N SER A 107 -12.07 2.79 12.21
CA SER A 107 -12.93 1.67 12.57
C SER A 107 -12.18 0.34 12.59
N GLU A 108 -12.58 -0.59 13.46
CA GLU A 108 -11.93 -1.89 13.60
C GLU A 108 -12.05 -2.77 12.35
N ASP A 109 -13.10 -2.56 11.57
CA ASP A 109 -13.45 -3.37 10.39
C ASP A 109 -13.33 -2.59 9.07
N ASN A 110 -12.83 -1.35 9.11
CA ASN A 110 -12.68 -0.44 7.96
C ASN A 110 -13.99 -0.07 7.24
N ASN A 111 -15.16 -0.41 7.79
CA ASN A 111 -16.44 -0.16 7.13
C ASN A 111 -16.81 1.33 7.12
N ALA A 112 -16.51 2.05 8.20
CA ALA A 112 -16.75 3.49 8.27
C ALA A 112 -15.93 4.25 7.21
N GLU A 113 -14.72 3.82 6.92
CA GLU A 113 -13.83 4.41 5.92
C GLU A 113 -14.24 4.05 4.49
N LEU A 114 -14.82 2.85 4.31
CA LEU A 114 -15.44 2.44 3.06
C LEU A 114 -16.69 3.28 2.76
N GLU A 115 -17.56 3.47 3.75
CA GLU A 115 -18.77 4.32 3.63
C GLU A 115 -18.44 5.79 3.34
N LYS A 116 -17.34 6.29 3.90
CA LYS A 116 -16.83 7.64 3.62
C LYS A 116 -16.19 7.78 2.23
N GLY A 117 -15.96 6.66 1.54
CA GLY A 117 -15.25 6.66 0.25
C GLY A 117 -13.73 6.86 0.36
N TRP A 118 -13.15 6.70 1.55
CA TRP A 118 -11.70 6.73 1.73
C TRP A 118 -11.05 5.44 1.24
N ILE A 119 -11.81 4.34 1.31
CA ILE A 119 -11.50 3.06 0.69
C ILE A 119 -12.43 2.88 -0.50
N THR A 120 -11.89 2.53 -1.64
CA THR A 120 -12.66 2.24 -2.86
C THR A 120 -12.73 0.74 -3.06
N LYS A 121 -13.94 0.21 -3.20
CA LYS A 121 -14.19 -1.21 -3.43
C LYS A 121 -14.47 -1.51 -4.90
N GLY A 122 -13.79 -2.49 -5.45
CA GLY A 122 -14.07 -3.10 -6.75
C GLY A 122 -14.45 -4.57 -6.63
N ASP A 123 -15.47 -5.01 -7.37
CA ASP A 123 -15.85 -6.42 -7.37
C ASP A 123 -14.89 -7.27 -8.23
N THR A 124 -14.22 -6.62 -9.15
CA THR A 124 -13.14 -7.17 -9.98
C THR A 124 -11.99 -6.20 -10.10
N ILE A 125 -10.80 -6.67 -10.50
CA ILE A 125 -9.64 -5.81 -10.74
C ILE A 125 -9.93 -4.73 -11.80
N PRO A 126 -10.55 -5.04 -12.95
CA PRO A 126 -10.93 -4.00 -13.91
C PRO A 126 -11.93 -2.98 -13.34
N ASP A 127 -12.91 -3.41 -12.54
CA ASP A 127 -13.86 -2.50 -11.90
C ASP A 127 -13.16 -1.55 -10.92
N LEU A 128 -12.27 -2.10 -10.07
CA LEU A 128 -11.46 -1.28 -9.18
C LEU A 128 -10.61 -0.27 -9.96
N ALA A 129 -9.91 -0.73 -11.00
CA ALA A 129 -9.04 0.13 -11.81
C ALA A 129 -9.80 1.33 -12.39
N ILE A 130 -10.99 1.08 -12.94
CA ILE A 130 -11.86 2.15 -13.48
C ILE A 130 -12.24 3.15 -12.38
N LYS A 131 -12.65 2.65 -11.21
CA LYS A 131 -13.08 3.50 -10.08
C LYS A 131 -11.97 4.39 -9.54
N ILE A 132 -10.72 3.92 -9.55
CA ILE A 132 -9.57 4.69 -9.07
C ILE A 132 -8.79 5.39 -10.17
N GLY A 133 -9.30 5.37 -11.42
CA GLY A 133 -8.72 6.10 -12.55
C GLY A 133 -7.44 5.49 -13.13
N LEU A 134 -7.24 4.18 -12.98
CA LEU A 134 -6.12 3.45 -13.58
C LEU A 134 -6.54 2.72 -14.85
N ASP A 135 -5.56 2.39 -15.69
CA ASP A 135 -5.77 1.49 -16.83
C ASP A 135 -6.04 0.06 -16.34
N PRO A 136 -7.22 -0.53 -16.68
CA PRO A 136 -7.59 -1.85 -16.20
C PRO A 136 -6.62 -2.95 -16.61
N SER A 137 -6.08 -2.89 -17.82
CA SER A 137 -5.17 -3.92 -18.32
C SER A 137 -3.79 -3.82 -17.67
N ALA A 138 -3.34 -2.62 -17.33
CA ALA A 138 -2.10 -2.41 -16.63
C ALA A 138 -2.18 -2.93 -15.18
N LEU A 139 -3.27 -2.64 -14.48
CA LEU A 139 -3.46 -3.13 -13.10
C LEU A 139 -3.63 -4.65 -13.08
N ASP A 140 -4.42 -5.21 -13.97
CA ASP A 140 -4.63 -6.66 -14.07
C ASP A 140 -3.31 -7.41 -14.32
N SER A 141 -2.51 -6.92 -15.27
CA SER A 141 -1.19 -7.48 -15.57
C SER A 141 -0.23 -7.39 -14.38
N THR A 142 -0.29 -6.30 -13.62
CA THR A 142 0.53 -6.11 -12.42
C THR A 142 0.15 -7.10 -11.33
N ILE A 143 -1.14 -7.30 -11.10
CA ILE A 143 -1.64 -8.24 -10.08
C ILE A 143 -1.38 -9.69 -10.51
N ALA A 144 -1.58 -10.01 -11.78
CA ALA A 144 -1.26 -11.34 -12.29
C ALA A 144 0.22 -11.70 -12.09
N ARG A 145 1.12 -10.77 -12.38
CA ARG A 145 2.56 -10.94 -12.14
C ARG A 145 2.87 -11.10 -10.66
N TRP A 146 2.34 -10.22 -9.82
CA TRP A 146 2.51 -10.32 -8.37
C TRP A 146 2.05 -11.67 -7.82
N ASN A 147 0.89 -12.15 -8.27
CA ASN A 147 0.36 -13.44 -7.83
C ASN A 147 1.24 -14.62 -8.28
N ALA A 148 1.83 -14.54 -9.47
CA ALA A 148 2.79 -15.54 -9.93
C ALA A 148 4.08 -15.51 -9.09
N ASP A 149 4.62 -14.34 -8.81
CA ASP A 149 5.78 -14.16 -7.94
C ASP A 149 5.50 -14.66 -6.52
N ALA A 150 4.35 -14.32 -5.95
CA ALA A 150 3.95 -14.81 -4.62
C ALA A 150 3.83 -16.33 -4.58
N ALA A 151 3.26 -16.95 -5.62
CA ALA A 151 3.15 -18.39 -5.72
C ALA A 151 4.50 -19.10 -5.87
N SER A 152 5.49 -18.46 -6.51
CA SER A 152 6.86 -18.99 -6.63
C SER A 152 7.70 -18.79 -5.37
N GLY A 153 7.26 -17.92 -4.46
CA GLY A 153 8.02 -17.53 -3.27
C GLY A 153 9.13 -16.51 -3.53
N GLU A 154 9.14 -15.87 -4.70
CA GLU A 154 10.17 -14.91 -5.10
C GLU A 154 9.54 -13.72 -5.83
N ASP A 155 9.73 -12.50 -5.30
CA ASP A 155 9.41 -11.26 -6.02
C ASP A 155 10.53 -10.94 -7.01
N THR A 156 10.31 -11.27 -8.28
CA THR A 156 11.29 -11.11 -9.35
C THR A 156 11.48 -9.65 -9.76
N GLU A 157 10.58 -8.76 -9.35
CA GLU A 157 10.58 -7.36 -9.77
C GLU A 157 11.35 -6.46 -8.82
N PHE A 158 11.10 -6.59 -7.51
CA PHE A 158 11.70 -5.72 -6.49
C PHE A 158 12.34 -6.46 -5.32
N GLY A 159 12.35 -7.80 -5.33
CA GLY A 159 12.99 -8.61 -4.31
C GLY A 159 12.34 -8.49 -2.92
N ARG A 160 11.03 -8.36 -2.85
CA ARG A 160 10.30 -8.40 -1.59
C ARG A 160 10.32 -9.82 -1.04
N THR A 161 10.77 -9.97 0.20
CA THR A 161 10.90 -11.28 0.86
C THR A 161 9.88 -11.50 1.97
N LEU A 162 9.17 -10.44 2.37
CA LEU A 162 8.19 -10.50 3.45
C LEU A 162 6.78 -10.31 2.91
N MET A 163 5.83 -11.09 3.44
CA MET A 163 4.42 -11.01 3.06
C MET A 163 4.23 -11.20 1.54
N LEU A 164 4.84 -12.26 0.99
CA LEU A 164 4.61 -12.71 -0.38
C LEU A 164 3.29 -13.47 -0.45
N MET A 165 2.20 -12.74 -0.35
CA MET A 165 0.85 -13.31 -0.39
C MET A 165 0.14 -12.83 -1.65
N PRO A 166 -0.45 -13.74 -2.42
CA PRO A 166 -1.20 -13.35 -3.61
C PRO A 166 -2.45 -12.55 -3.21
N LEU A 167 -2.84 -11.59 -4.03
CA LEU A 167 -4.18 -11.04 -3.94
C LEU A 167 -5.18 -12.10 -4.39
N SER A 168 -6.31 -12.19 -3.70
CA SER A 168 -7.38 -13.14 -4.05
C SER A 168 -7.76 -13.00 -5.52
N SER A 169 -8.00 -14.12 -6.19
CA SER A 169 -8.55 -14.11 -7.56
C SER A 169 -10.06 -13.84 -7.60
N LYS A 170 -10.69 -13.82 -6.44
CA LYS A 170 -12.13 -13.59 -6.28
C LYS A 170 -12.30 -12.35 -5.42
N GLY A 171 -12.59 -11.22 -6.04
CA GLY A 171 -12.87 -9.98 -5.30
C GLY A 171 -13.81 -10.17 -4.10
N PRO A 172 -14.07 -9.11 -3.37
CA PRO A 172 -13.75 -7.71 -3.67
C PRO A 172 -12.31 -7.31 -3.35
N TYR A 173 -11.89 -6.24 -3.99
CA TYR A 173 -10.59 -5.58 -3.85
C TYR A 173 -10.77 -4.14 -3.36
#